data_869fbd77a764d72a580711ae8bafa657
#
_entry.id   869fbd77a764d72a580711ae8bafa657
#
_cell.length_a   1.000
_cell.length_b   1.000
_cell.length_c   1.000
_cell.angle_alpha   90.00
_cell.angle_beta   90.00
_cell.angle_gamma   90.00
#
_symmetry.space_group_name_H-M   'P 1'
#
loop_
_entity.id
_entity.type
_entity.pdbx_description
1 polymer ?
#
loop_
_entity_poly.entity_id
_entity_poly.type
_entity_poly.pdbx_seq_one_letter_code
_entity_poly.pdbx_strand_id
1 'polypeptide(L)'
;MELDKKQLRKQLIQMRLAFDDYQKQSHFIIEKLKKDPRFIKSKKIGIYLSYKHEVDTWKLIEEFKTQKEFYVPIVCGKEMYFTLYQDKMIKNKYGIDEPIDKQEINKEFLDLMIVPLVGYDANCYRLGYGGGYYDRYLKDFNAPTIGLAYSFQYIEHYQSEDFDIPLDGYNYMINLSDYARLTKKQIQEMKNTNKELKNASNLENIKVKKTGTKTAGAKV
;
A
#
# COMPACT_ATOMS: atom_id res chain seq x y z
N MET A 1 -12.62 8.44 19.25
CA MET A 1 -11.16 8.55 19.46
C MET A 1 -10.52 8.22 18.13
N GLU A 2 -9.93 9.19 17.50
CA GLU A 2 -9.26 9.06 16.21
C GLU A 2 -7.99 8.23 16.38
N LEU A 3 -7.77 7.24 15.51
CA LEU A 3 -6.56 6.43 15.56
C LEU A 3 -5.40 7.25 15.01
N ASP A 4 -4.25 7.22 15.68
CA ASP A 4 -3.04 7.79 15.12
C ASP A 4 -2.60 7.04 13.83
N LYS A 5 -1.79 7.68 12.98
CA LYS A 5 -1.31 7.10 11.72
C LYS A 5 -0.59 5.75 11.91
N LYS A 6 0.06 5.52 13.05
CA LYS A 6 0.79 4.28 13.36
C LYS A 6 -0.18 3.13 13.68
N GLN A 7 -1.21 3.40 14.47
CA GLN A 7 -2.24 2.42 14.82
C GLN A 7 -3.06 2.05 13.58
N LEU A 8 -3.44 3.04 12.79
CA LEU A 8 -4.19 2.85 11.54
C LEU A 8 -3.40 1.99 10.53
N ARG A 9 -2.09 2.25 10.35
CA ARG A 9 -1.20 1.40 9.53
C ARG A 9 -1.22 -0.05 9.99
N LYS A 10 -1.02 -0.28 11.28
CA LYS A 10 -0.99 -1.63 11.86
C LYS A 10 -2.30 -2.35 11.59
N GLN A 11 -3.43 -1.70 11.79
CA GLN A 11 -4.76 -2.26 11.57
C GLN A 11 -4.97 -2.63 10.08
N LEU A 12 -4.73 -1.71 9.17
CA LEU A 12 -4.93 -1.94 7.73
C LEU A 12 -3.99 -3.02 7.17
N ILE A 13 -2.74 -3.09 7.64
CA ILE A 13 -1.81 -4.17 7.28
C ILE A 13 -2.33 -5.51 7.80
N GLN A 14 -2.83 -5.59 9.01
CA GLN A 14 -3.40 -6.83 9.55
C GLN A 14 -4.63 -7.26 8.76
N MET A 15 -5.54 -6.33 8.43
CA MET A 15 -6.70 -6.62 7.56
C MET A 15 -6.26 -7.16 6.21
N ARG A 16 -5.23 -6.56 5.60
CA ARG A 16 -4.71 -7.02 4.31
C ARG A 16 -4.11 -8.43 4.38
N LEU A 17 -3.36 -8.75 5.44
CA LEU A 17 -2.79 -10.08 5.64
C LEU A 17 -3.85 -11.16 5.90
N ALA A 18 -4.97 -10.79 6.54
CA ALA A 18 -6.10 -11.67 6.81
C ALA A 18 -7.11 -11.75 5.65
N PHE A 19 -6.86 -11.04 4.55
CA PHE A 19 -7.79 -10.98 3.42
C PHE A 19 -7.57 -12.18 2.47
N ASP A 20 -8.38 -13.22 2.62
CA ASP A 20 -8.23 -14.48 1.90
C ASP A 20 -8.48 -14.36 0.38
N ASP A 21 -9.38 -13.44 -0.03
CA ASP A 21 -9.75 -13.25 -1.45
C ASP A 21 -8.80 -12.27 -2.20
N TYR A 22 -7.63 -11.98 -1.62
CA TYR A 22 -6.72 -10.96 -2.16
C TYR A 22 -6.27 -11.23 -3.60
N GLN A 23 -6.05 -12.48 -3.97
CA GLN A 23 -5.60 -12.84 -5.33
C GLN A 23 -6.65 -12.52 -6.38
N LYS A 24 -7.91 -12.82 -6.11
CA LYS A 24 -9.03 -12.54 -7.02
C LYS A 24 -9.28 -11.03 -7.13
N GLN A 25 -9.28 -10.33 -6.01
CA GLN A 25 -9.46 -8.88 -6.01
C GLN A 25 -8.28 -8.16 -6.65
N SER A 26 -7.06 -8.63 -6.40
CA SER A 26 -5.85 -8.14 -7.07
C SER A 26 -5.96 -8.30 -8.59
N HIS A 27 -6.35 -9.49 -9.08
CA HIS A 27 -6.57 -9.72 -10.50
C HIS A 27 -7.57 -8.71 -11.10
N PHE A 28 -8.69 -8.48 -10.42
CA PHE A 28 -9.70 -7.52 -10.87
C PHE A 28 -9.16 -6.08 -10.95
N ILE A 29 -8.37 -5.65 -9.97
CA ILE A 29 -7.73 -4.32 -9.95
C ILE A 29 -6.74 -4.20 -11.11
N ILE A 30 -5.92 -5.22 -11.36
CA ILE A 30 -4.96 -5.25 -12.47
C ILE A 30 -5.67 -5.21 -13.82
N GLU A 31 -6.77 -5.94 -14.00
CA GLU A 31 -7.56 -5.91 -15.23
C GLU A 31 -8.18 -4.53 -15.52
N LYS A 32 -8.51 -3.76 -14.47
CA LYS A 32 -8.89 -2.36 -14.63
C LYS A 32 -7.70 -1.49 -15.05
N LEU A 33 -6.55 -1.66 -14.39
CA LEU A 33 -5.33 -0.91 -14.71
C LEU A 33 -4.92 -1.08 -16.18
N LYS A 34 -5.00 -2.30 -16.72
CA LYS A 34 -4.69 -2.60 -18.13
C LYS A 34 -5.54 -1.78 -19.11
N LYS A 35 -6.73 -1.35 -18.70
CA LYS A 35 -7.66 -0.55 -19.51
C LYS A 35 -7.48 0.96 -19.32
N ASP A 36 -6.65 1.38 -18.39
CA ASP A 36 -6.41 2.80 -18.14
C ASP A 36 -5.59 3.41 -19.27
N PRO A 37 -6.05 4.53 -19.87
CA PRO A 37 -5.31 5.20 -20.93
C PRO A 37 -3.88 5.59 -20.54
N ARG A 38 -3.62 5.91 -19.27
CA ARG A 38 -2.29 6.23 -18.76
C ARG A 38 -1.38 5.02 -18.84
N PHE A 39 -1.86 3.84 -18.37
CA PHE A 39 -1.11 2.58 -18.47
C PHE A 39 -0.88 2.17 -19.92
N ILE A 40 -1.93 2.26 -20.78
CA ILE A 40 -1.85 1.88 -22.19
C ILE A 40 -0.78 2.70 -22.92
N LYS A 41 -0.76 4.01 -22.71
CA LYS A 41 0.15 4.95 -23.40
C LYS A 41 1.59 4.89 -22.88
N SER A 42 1.79 4.53 -21.62
CA SER A 42 3.10 4.55 -20.98
C SER A 42 4.01 3.44 -21.50
N LYS A 43 5.28 3.74 -21.68
CA LYS A 43 6.35 2.81 -22.05
C LYS A 43 7.28 2.52 -20.88
N LYS A 44 7.63 3.54 -20.09
CA LYS A 44 8.52 3.47 -18.93
C LYS A 44 7.73 3.68 -17.66
N ILE A 45 7.54 2.63 -16.89
CA ILE A 45 6.63 2.59 -15.74
C ILE A 45 7.40 2.29 -14.47
N GLY A 46 7.41 3.25 -13.52
CA GLY A 46 7.82 2.99 -12.15
C GLY A 46 6.75 2.17 -11.44
N ILE A 47 7.14 1.06 -10.80
CA ILE A 47 6.20 0.14 -10.17
C ILE A 47 6.83 -0.53 -8.95
N TYR A 48 6.06 -0.74 -7.89
CA TYR A 48 6.51 -1.52 -6.74
C TYR A 48 6.44 -3.02 -7.01
N LEU A 49 7.29 -3.79 -6.34
CA LEU A 49 7.18 -5.25 -6.29
C LEU A 49 6.27 -5.62 -5.11
N SER A 50 5.12 -6.22 -5.42
CA SER A 50 4.10 -6.51 -4.41
C SER A 50 4.59 -7.46 -3.33
N TYR A 51 4.30 -7.13 -2.07
CA TYR A 51 4.70 -7.84 -0.88
C TYR A 51 3.55 -7.92 0.13
N LYS A 52 3.46 -9.01 0.88
CA LYS A 52 2.46 -9.18 1.96
C LYS A 52 1.02 -8.84 1.53
N HIS A 53 0.50 -9.55 0.54
CA HIS A 53 -0.86 -9.40 0.02
C HIS A 53 -1.18 -7.99 -0.53
N GLU A 54 -0.19 -7.21 -0.95
CA GLU A 54 -0.45 -6.05 -1.80
C GLU A 54 -1.09 -6.48 -3.12
N VAL A 55 -1.69 -5.53 -3.84
CA VAL A 55 -2.18 -5.81 -5.20
C VAL A 55 -1.01 -6.33 -6.04
N ASP A 56 -1.17 -7.52 -6.63
CA ASP A 56 -0.10 -8.28 -7.27
C ASP A 56 0.39 -7.62 -8.56
N THR A 57 1.56 -7.00 -8.48
CA THR A 57 2.21 -6.36 -9.62
C THR A 57 3.14 -7.28 -10.40
N TRP A 58 3.53 -8.43 -9.82
CA TRP A 58 4.43 -9.38 -10.47
C TRP A 58 3.84 -9.91 -11.77
N LYS A 59 2.58 -10.35 -11.74
CA LYS A 59 1.90 -10.86 -12.95
C LYS A 59 1.76 -9.81 -14.03
N LEU A 60 1.53 -8.54 -13.65
CA LEU A 60 1.46 -7.45 -14.60
C LEU A 60 2.82 -7.21 -15.27
N ILE A 61 3.91 -7.22 -14.50
CA ILE A 61 5.26 -7.08 -15.02
C ILE A 61 5.57 -8.22 -16.01
N GLU A 62 5.34 -9.47 -15.60
CA GLU A 62 5.58 -10.63 -16.44
C GLU A 62 4.79 -10.61 -17.76
N GLU A 63 3.54 -10.15 -17.73
CA GLU A 63 2.68 -10.07 -18.91
C GLU A 63 3.14 -8.98 -19.90
N PHE A 64 3.69 -7.89 -19.41
CA PHE A 64 3.99 -6.71 -20.23
C PHE A 64 5.49 -6.40 -20.42
N LYS A 65 6.42 -7.11 -19.76
CA LYS A 65 7.86 -6.82 -19.80
C LYS A 65 8.51 -6.85 -21.19
N THR A 66 7.87 -7.48 -22.18
CA THR A 66 8.32 -7.46 -23.58
C THR A 66 7.80 -6.24 -24.37
N GLN A 67 6.82 -5.51 -23.83
CA GLN A 67 6.15 -4.39 -24.47
C GLN A 67 6.43 -3.05 -23.77
N LYS A 68 6.75 -3.10 -22.48
CA LYS A 68 6.97 -1.95 -21.60
C LYS A 68 8.22 -2.18 -20.74
N GLU A 69 8.90 -1.11 -20.41
CA GLU A 69 10.00 -1.11 -19.46
C GLU A 69 9.45 -0.82 -18.05
N PHE A 70 9.69 -1.75 -17.13
CA PHE A 70 9.32 -1.56 -15.72
C PHE A 70 10.54 -1.18 -14.91
N TYR A 71 10.36 -0.21 -14.03
CA TYR A 71 11.39 0.27 -13.11
C TYR A 71 10.92 0.05 -11.68
N VAL A 72 11.75 -0.55 -10.85
CA VAL A 72 11.42 -0.96 -9.48
C VAL A 72 12.24 -0.19 -8.45
N PRO A 73 11.68 0.06 -7.26
CA PRO A 73 12.32 0.90 -6.26
C PRO A 73 13.49 0.21 -5.57
N ILE A 74 14.57 0.96 -5.38
CA ILE A 74 15.71 0.61 -4.54
C ILE A 74 15.81 1.62 -3.41
N VAL A 75 15.88 1.13 -2.17
CA VAL A 75 16.04 1.97 -0.99
C VAL A 75 17.52 2.06 -0.62
N CYS A 76 18.05 3.28 -0.58
CA CYS A 76 19.40 3.58 -0.16
C CYS A 76 19.39 4.60 0.99
N GLY A 77 19.58 4.14 2.22
CA GLY A 77 19.49 5.00 3.40
C GLY A 77 18.11 5.61 3.59
N LYS A 78 18.00 6.93 3.48
CA LYS A 78 16.75 7.68 3.55
C LYS A 78 16.14 7.96 2.18
N GLU A 79 16.89 7.71 1.12
CA GLU A 79 16.48 7.98 -0.26
C GLU A 79 15.97 6.70 -0.95
N MET A 80 15.28 6.91 -2.04
CA MET A 80 14.78 5.86 -2.93
C MET A 80 14.97 6.31 -4.37
N TYR A 81 15.42 5.39 -5.20
CA TYR A 81 15.51 5.58 -6.65
C TYR A 81 14.92 4.38 -7.37
N PHE A 82 14.74 4.46 -8.67
CA PHE A 82 14.21 3.38 -9.49
C PHE A 82 15.25 2.84 -10.44
N THR A 83 15.26 1.53 -10.65
CA THR A 83 16.14 0.83 -11.60
C THR A 83 15.33 -0.11 -12.46
N LEU A 84 15.87 -0.44 -13.65
CA LEU A 84 15.18 -1.36 -14.58
C LEU A 84 14.94 -2.72 -13.92
N TYR A 85 13.71 -3.23 -14.06
CA TYR A 85 13.36 -4.58 -13.66
C TYR A 85 14.20 -5.61 -14.42
N GLN A 86 14.62 -6.67 -13.75
CA GLN A 86 15.39 -7.77 -14.31
C GLN A 86 14.77 -9.09 -13.85
N ASP A 87 14.83 -10.12 -14.70
CA ASP A 87 14.36 -11.46 -14.32
C ASP A 87 15.24 -12.09 -13.22
N LYS A 88 16.52 -11.70 -13.14
CA LYS A 88 17.43 -12.12 -12.07
C LYS A 88 17.40 -11.12 -10.93
N MET A 89 16.93 -11.57 -9.79
CA MET A 89 16.79 -10.79 -8.56
C MET A 89 17.64 -11.36 -7.45
N ILE A 90 17.99 -10.52 -6.49
CA ILE A 90 18.61 -10.90 -5.21
C ILE A 90 17.72 -10.41 -4.07
N LYS A 91 17.71 -11.13 -2.95
CA LYS A 91 17.00 -10.64 -1.75
C LYS A 91 17.87 -9.65 -0.98
N ASN A 92 17.29 -8.48 -0.69
CA ASN A 92 17.92 -7.53 0.21
C ASN A 92 17.83 -7.98 1.68
N LYS A 93 18.38 -7.19 2.59
CA LYS A 93 18.37 -7.46 4.04
C LYS A 93 16.97 -7.56 4.68
N TYR A 94 15.94 -7.12 3.97
CA TYR A 94 14.54 -7.19 4.41
C TYR A 94 13.77 -8.34 3.74
N GLY A 95 14.44 -9.15 2.92
CA GLY A 95 13.82 -10.25 2.17
C GLY A 95 13.02 -9.81 0.95
N ILE A 96 13.19 -8.56 0.50
CA ILE A 96 12.55 -8.00 -0.70
C ILE A 96 13.46 -8.25 -1.88
N ASP A 97 12.87 -8.67 -3.01
CA ASP A 97 13.60 -8.90 -4.24
C ASP A 97 14.03 -7.57 -4.88
N GLU A 98 15.31 -7.50 -5.29
CA GLU A 98 15.90 -6.34 -5.96
C GLU A 98 16.71 -6.80 -7.18
N PRO A 99 16.74 -6.04 -8.29
CA PRO A 99 17.62 -6.31 -9.41
C PRO A 99 19.10 -6.37 -9.00
N ILE A 100 19.87 -7.18 -9.72
CA ILE A 100 21.33 -7.30 -9.49
C ILE A 100 22.02 -6.02 -9.94
N ASP A 101 21.69 -5.55 -11.14
CA ASP A 101 22.15 -4.26 -11.65
C ASP A 101 21.20 -3.17 -11.18
N LYS A 102 21.73 -2.17 -10.49
CA LYS A 102 20.98 -1.11 -9.81
C LYS A 102 21.24 0.26 -10.41
N GLN A 103 21.36 0.33 -11.72
CA GLN A 103 21.55 1.62 -12.40
C GLN A 103 20.27 2.47 -12.24
N GLU A 104 20.42 3.63 -11.61
CA GLU A 104 19.33 4.59 -11.41
C GLU A 104 18.83 5.17 -12.74
N ILE A 105 17.51 5.24 -12.90
CA ILE A 105 16.90 6.04 -13.98
C ILE A 105 16.55 7.43 -13.46
N ASN A 106 16.79 8.45 -14.29
CA ASN A 106 16.24 9.78 -14.00
C ASN A 106 14.72 9.73 -14.03
N LYS A 107 14.07 10.16 -12.94
CA LYS A 107 12.61 10.13 -12.75
C LYS A 107 11.81 10.84 -13.86
N GLU A 108 12.43 11.80 -14.56
CA GLU A 108 11.82 12.53 -15.68
C GLU A 108 11.55 11.64 -16.91
N PHE A 109 12.22 10.50 -17.02
CA PHE A 109 11.98 9.54 -18.11
C PHE A 109 10.87 8.54 -17.84
N LEU A 110 10.27 8.56 -16.65
CA LEU A 110 9.14 7.72 -16.33
C LEU A 110 7.84 8.34 -16.86
N ASP A 111 7.03 7.54 -17.54
CA ASP A 111 5.75 7.97 -18.13
C ASP A 111 4.58 7.78 -17.14
N LEU A 112 4.77 6.93 -16.14
CA LEU A 112 3.75 6.57 -15.15
C LEU A 112 4.44 6.04 -13.90
N MET A 113 3.87 6.36 -12.72
CA MET A 113 4.26 5.74 -11.46
C MET A 113 3.10 4.98 -10.84
N ILE A 114 3.28 3.68 -10.59
CA ILE A 114 2.37 2.84 -9.83
C ILE A 114 2.86 2.76 -8.39
N VAL A 115 2.07 3.30 -7.46
CA VAL A 115 2.48 3.59 -6.08
C VAL A 115 1.82 2.62 -5.10
N PRO A 116 2.58 1.98 -4.19
CA PRO A 116 2.01 1.16 -3.13
C PRO A 116 1.41 2.02 -2.04
N LEU A 117 0.43 1.46 -1.32
CA LEU A 117 -0.16 2.13 -0.17
C LEU A 117 -0.70 1.13 0.87
N VAL A 118 -0.83 1.60 2.10
CA VAL A 118 -1.47 0.88 3.20
C VAL A 118 -2.93 1.31 3.31
N GLY A 119 -3.22 2.58 3.06
CA GLY A 119 -4.57 3.14 3.05
C GLY A 119 -4.64 4.38 2.16
N TYR A 120 -5.86 4.85 1.88
CA TYR A 120 -6.12 6.01 1.05
C TYR A 120 -7.41 6.72 1.45
N ASP A 121 -7.52 7.99 1.09
CA ASP A 121 -8.72 8.80 1.34
C ASP A 121 -9.39 9.29 0.05
N ALA A 122 -10.47 10.05 0.23
CA ALA A 122 -11.22 10.65 -0.87
C ALA A 122 -10.45 11.74 -1.63
N ASN A 123 -9.36 12.29 -1.09
CA ASN A 123 -8.56 13.37 -1.68
C ASN A 123 -7.28 12.88 -2.35
N CYS A 124 -7.16 11.58 -2.62
CA CYS A 124 -5.97 10.93 -3.18
C CYS A 124 -4.73 10.94 -2.28
N TYR A 125 -4.86 11.31 -1.02
CA TYR A 125 -3.77 11.11 -0.07
C TYR A 125 -3.66 9.64 0.28
N ARG A 126 -2.41 9.20 0.47
CA ARG A 126 -2.13 7.82 0.85
C ARG A 126 -1.47 7.72 2.22
N LEU A 127 -1.86 6.74 2.97
CA LEU A 127 -1.13 6.26 4.12
C LEU A 127 -0.09 5.23 3.63
N GLY A 128 1.18 5.61 3.63
CA GLY A 128 2.29 4.71 3.31
C GLY A 128 2.77 3.92 4.53
N TYR A 129 3.89 3.21 4.37
CA TYR A 129 4.52 2.42 5.45
C TYR A 129 5.23 3.25 6.53
N GLY A 130 5.30 4.57 6.37
CA GLY A 130 5.86 5.50 7.35
C GLY A 130 7.33 5.89 7.14
N GLY A 131 7.96 5.43 6.06
CA GLY A 131 9.33 5.81 5.71
C GLY A 131 9.45 7.11 4.90
N GLY A 132 8.34 7.66 4.39
CA GLY A 132 8.29 8.88 3.57
C GLY A 132 9.01 8.77 2.21
N TYR A 133 9.40 7.56 1.78
CA TYR A 133 10.16 7.36 0.54
C TYR A 133 9.43 7.87 -0.70
N TYR A 134 8.16 7.52 -0.84
CA TYR A 134 7.37 7.96 -1.99
C TYR A 134 7.04 9.44 -1.93
N ASP A 135 6.83 10.05 -0.75
CA ASP A 135 6.55 11.49 -0.64
C ASP A 135 7.77 12.30 -1.09
N ARG A 136 8.97 11.88 -0.66
CA ARG A 136 10.22 12.52 -1.13
C ARG A 136 10.48 12.30 -2.62
N TYR A 137 10.25 11.08 -3.13
CA TYR A 137 10.48 10.76 -4.54
C TYR A 137 9.49 11.49 -5.47
N LEU A 138 8.21 11.55 -5.08
CA LEU A 138 7.16 12.19 -5.87
C LEU A 138 7.17 13.72 -5.79
N LYS A 139 7.95 14.28 -4.90
CA LYS A 139 8.21 15.71 -4.92
C LYS A 139 8.82 16.08 -6.27
N ASP A 140 8.19 17.03 -6.98
CA ASP A 140 8.57 17.45 -8.33
C ASP A 140 8.55 16.32 -9.39
N PHE A 141 7.73 15.29 -9.18
CA PHE A 141 7.46 14.24 -10.17
C PHE A 141 6.33 14.70 -11.10
N ASN A 142 6.56 14.67 -12.42
CA ASN A 142 5.66 15.28 -13.40
C ASN A 142 4.77 14.27 -14.16
N ALA A 143 5.11 12.98 -14.13
CA ALA A 143 4.30 11.96 -14.79
C ALA A 143 3.10 11.54 -13.90
N PRO A 144 2.01 11.02 -14.50
CA PRO A 144 0.87 10.52 -13.75
C PRO A 144 1.24 9.48 -12.69
N THR A 145 0.50 9.49 -11.58
CA THR A 145 0.64 8.56 -10.47
C THR A 145 -0.65 7.79 -10.25
N ILE A 146 -0.58 6.48 -10.00
CA ILE A 146 -1.72 5.61 -9.74
C ILE A 146 -1.44 4.77 -8.50
N GLY A 147 -2.33 4.82 -7.51
CA GLY A 147 -2.31 3.91 -6.36
C GLY A 147 -3.15 2.66 -6.62
N LEU A 148 -2.65 1.49 -6.19
CA LEU A 148 -3.41 0.24 -6.24
C LEU A 148 -3.81 -0.17 -4.83
N ALA A 149 -5.11 -0.34 -4.58
CA ALA A 149 -5.64 -0.64 -3.26
C ALA A 149 -6.91 -1.49 -3.31
N TYR A 150 -7.13 -2.24 -2.24
CA TYR A 150 -8.41 -2.88 -1.97
C TYR A 150 -9.39 -1.89 -1.32
N SER A 151 -10.69 -2.12 -1.48
CA SER A 151 -11.74 -1.23 -0.96
C SER A 151 -11.66 -0.99 0.55
N PHE A 152 -11.31 -2.02 1.33
CA PHE A 152 -11.20 -1.91 2.78
C PHE A 152 -10.05 -1.01 3.27
N GLN A 153 -9.14 -0.63 2.39
CA GLN A 153 -8.04 0.29 2.69
C GLN A 153 -8.47 1.77 2.65
N TYR A 154 -9.75 2.04 2.35
CA TYR A 154 -10.31 3.39 2.39
C TYR A 154 -10.36 3.95 3.81
N ILE A 155 -9.93 5.21 3.97
CA ILE A 155 -9.88 5.96 5.21
C ILE A 155 -10.82 7.17 5.06
N GLU A 156 -11.92 7.21 5.82
CA GLU A 156 -12.93 8.27 5.72
C GLU A 156 -12.37 9.62 6.19
N HIS A 157 -11.58 9.61 7.26
CA HIS A 157 -11.00 10.80 7.86
C HIS A 157 -9.47 10.63 7.95
N TYR A 158 -8.78 10.96 6.86
CA TYR A 158 -7.32 10.97 6.82
C TYR A 158 -6.80 12.39 7.02
N GLN A 159 -5.91 12.57 7.99
CA GLN A 159 -5.22 13.83 8.20
C GLN A 159 -3.88 13.80 7.46
N SER A 160 -3.85 14.44 6.29
CA SER A 160 -2.59 14.65 5.57
C SER A 160 -1.72 15.68 6.27
N GLU A 161 -0.42 15.56 6.06
CA GLU A 161 0.59 16.52 6.50
C GLU A 161 1.12 17.30 5.28
N ASP A 162 1.72 18.46 5.50
CA ASP A 162 2.17 19.35 4.42
C ASP A 162 3.17 18.72 3.44
N PHE A 163 3.85 17.66 3.85
CA PHE A 163 4.79 16.90 3.03
C PHE A 163 4.17 15.67 2.35
N ASP A 164 2.92 15.32 2.66
CA ASP A 164 2.22 14.22 1.99
C ASP A 164 1.84 14.64 0.56
N ILE A 165 2.25 13.88 -0.44
CA ILE A 165 1.97 14.16 -1.87
C ILE A 165 0.77 13.34 -2.31
N PRO A 166 -0.35 13.97 -2.74
CA PRO A 166 -1.50 13.24 -3.27
C PRO A 166 -1.16 12.58 -4.61
N LEU A 167 -1.86 11.51 -4.95
CA LEU A 167 -1.76 10.85 -6.25
C LEU A 167 -2.72 11.47 -7.29
N ASP A 168 -2.44 11.30 -8.59
CA ASP A 168 -3.25 11.92 -9.67
C ASP A 168 -4.54 11.15 -10.00
N GLY A 169 -4.88 10.12 -9.28
CA GLY A 169 -6.14 9.48 -9.57
C GLY A 169 -6.47 8.17 -8.91
N TYR A 170 -7.79 8.03 -8.86
CA TYR A 170 -8.58 7.02 -8.20
C TYR A 170 -8.89 5.77 -9.00
N ASN A 171 -8.43 5.61 -10.24
CA ASN A 171 -9.08 4.68 -11.16
C ASN A 171 -9.02 3.21 -10.77
N TYR A 172 -8.31 2.89 -9.68
CA TYR A 172 -8.15 1.50 -9.21
C TYR A 172 -8.39 1.30 -7.72
N MET A 173 -8.69 2.38 -7.04
CA MET A 173 -9.38 2.31 -5.78
C MET A 173 -10.83 1.99 -6.12
N ILE A 174 -11.39 0.91 -5.57
CA ILE A 174 -12.77 0.53 -5.86
C ILE A 174 -13.65 1.75 -5.56
N ASN A 175 -14.28 2.28 -6.59
CA ASN A 175 -15.22 3.39 -6.49
C ASN A 175 -16.31 3.02 -5.48
N LEU A 176 -16.85 3.99 -4.74
CA LEU A 176 -18.00 3.78 -3.85
C LEU A 176 -19.18 3.07 -4.53
N SER A 177 -19.31 3.19 -5.87
CA SER A 177 -20.28 2.41 -6.67
C SER A 177 -19.96 0.91 -6.71
N ASP A 178 -18.71 0.51 -6.59
CA ASP A 178 -18.31 -0.90 -6.48
C ASP A 178 -18.53 -1.42 -5.05
N TYR A 179 -18.49 -0.55 -4.04
CA TYR A 179 -18.90 -0.88 -2.66
C TYR A 179 -20.38 -1.28 -2.59
N ALA A 180 -21.22 -0.68 -3.42
CA ALA A 180 -22.63 -1.07 -3.53
C ALA A 180 -22.84 -2.47 -4.14
N ARG A 181 -21.83 -3.03 -4.81
CA ARG A 181 -21.83 -4.40 -5.37
C ARG A 181 -21.24 -5.44 -4.43
N LEU A 182 -20.59 -5.03 -3.34
CA LEU A 182 -20.24 -5.95 -2.27
C LEU A 182 -21.55 -6.54 -1.71
N THR A 183 -21.65 -7.84 -1.63
CA THR A 183 -22.84 -8.48 -1.07
C THR A 183 -23.03 -8.00 0.36
N LYS A 184 -24.28 -7.87 0.81
CA LYS A 184 -24.59 -7.52 2.21
C LYS A 184 -23.83 -8.40 3.21
N LYS A 185 -23.52 -9.64 2.83
CA LYS A 185 -22.72 -10.60 3.59
C LYS A 185 -21.28 -10.12 3.77
N GLN A 186 -20.60 -9.69 2.69
CA GLN A 186 -19.21 -9.20 2.75
C GLN A 186 -19.08 -7.92 3.59
N ILE A 187 -20.05 -7.00 3.47
CA ILE A 187 -20.11 -5.78 4.30
C ILE A 187 -20.31 -6.16 5.79
N GLN A 188 -21.12 -7.14 6.09
CA GLN A 188 -21.37 -7.58 7.47
C GLN A 188 -20.15 -8.30 8.06
N GLU A 189 -19.45 -9.12 7.27
CA GLU A 189 -18.20 -9.78 7.67
C GLU A 189 -17.11 -8.74 7.98
N MET A 190 -16.94 -7.72 7.13
CA MET A 190 -16.01 -6.61 7.40
C MET A 190 -16.35 -5.85 8.69
N LYS A 191 -17.65 -5.61 8.98
CA LYS A 191 -18.09 -4.97 10.22
C LYS A 191 -17.82 -5.85 11.44
N ASN A 192 -18.02 -7.15 11.32
CA ASN A 192 -17.76 -8.10 12.40
C ASN A 192 -16.29 -8.21 12.73
N THR A 193 -15.43 -8.34 11.71
CA THR A 193 -13.97 -8.35 11.86
C THR A 193 -13.46 -7.07 12.54
N ASN A 194 -13.96 -5.89 12.16
CA ASN A 194 -13.64 -4.63 12.81
C ASN A 194 -14.11 -4.59 14.29
N LYS A 195 -15.24 -5.20 14.62
CA LYS A 195 -15.74 -5.27 15.99
C LYS A 195 -14.91 -6.23 16.85
N GLU A 196 -14.49 -7.35 16.30
CA GLU A 196 -13.62 -8.32 16.96
C GLU A 196 -12.22 -7.76 17.21
N LEU A 197 -11.62 -7.06 16.25
CA LEU A 197 -10.34 -6.35 16.41
C LEU A 197 -10.41 -5.27 17.49
N LYS A 198 -11.51 -4.50 17.58
CA LYS A 198 -11.73 -3.54 18.66
C LYS A 198 -11.87 -4.23 20.03
N ASN A 199 -12.52 -5.38 20.09
CA ASN A 199 -12.67 -6.14 21.33
C ASN A 199 -11.34 -6.78 21.77
N ALA A 200 -10.54 -7.29 20.84
CA ALA A 200 -9.21 -7.86 21.12
C ALA A 200 -8.25 -6.78 21.66
N SER A 201 -8.23 -5.59 21.07
CA SER A 201 -7.39 -4.48 21.54
C SER A 201 -7.82 -3.96 22.93
N ASN A 202 -9.12 -4.00 23.24
CA ASN A 202 -9.62 -3.67 24.57
C ASN A 202 -9.24 -4.71 25.62
N LEU A 203 -9.21 -6.01 25.26
CA LEU A 203 -8.78 -7.09 26.14
C LEU A 203 -7.29 -7.06 26.46
N GLU A 204 -6.43 -6.70 25.50
CA GLU A 204 -4.99 -6.49 25.73
C GLU A 204 -4.76 -5.29 26.66
N ASN A 205 -5.48 -4.18 26.49
CA ASN A 205 -5.38 -3.02 27.37
C ASN A 205 -5.86 -3.31 28.80
N ILE A 206 -6.83 -4.22 28.98
CA ILE A 206 -7.30 -4.66 30.30
C ILE A 206 -6.26 -5.57 30.97
N LYS A 207 -5.57 -6.45 30.21
CA LYS A 207 -4.49 -7.30 30.74
C LYS A 207 -3.29 -6.49 31.21
N VAL A 208 -2.88 -5.48 30.43
CA VAL A 208 -1.76 -4.57 30.78
C VAL A 208 -2.06 -3.77 32.07
N LYS A 209 -3.29 -3.33 32.27
CA LYS A 209 -3.69 -2.63 33.51
C LYS A 209 -3.75 -3.56 34.74
N LYS A 210 -4.02 -4.85 34.57
CA LYS A 210 -4.05 -5.81 35.69
C LYS A 210 -2.68 -6.30 36.14
N THR A 211 -1.66 -6.24 35.28
CA THR A 211 -0.27 -6.58 35.61
C THR A 211 0.53 -5.44 36.23
N GLY A 212 0.07 -4.19 36.07
CA GLY A 212 0.73 -2.99 36.63
C GLY A 212 0.40 -2.67 38.09
N THR A 213 -0.45 -3.43 38.78
CA THR A 213 -0.92 -3.13 40.14
C THR A 213 -0.49 -4.14 41.21
N LYS A 214 0.62 -4.86 41.01
CA LYS A 214 1.18 -5.73 42.05
C LYS A 214 2.69 -5.50 42.24
N THR A 215 3.05 -4.31 42.74
CA THR A 215 4.30 -4.11 43.50
C THR A 215 4.22 -2.77 44.22
N ALA A 216 3.49 -2.76 45.33
CA ALA A 216 3.69 -1.73 46.39
C ALA A 216 3.09 -2.31 47.67
N GLY A 217 3.94 -2.76 48.57
CA GLY A 217 3.53 -3.04 49.94
C GLY A 217 4.14 -4.31 50.54
N ALA A 218 5.39 -4.24 50.99
CA ALA A 218 5.85 -4.88 52.20
C ALA A 218 7.19 -4.22 52.65
N LYS A 219 7.11 -3.28 53.51
CA LYS A 219 8.15 -2.94 54.47
C LYS A 219 7.59 -3.27 55.83
N VAL A 220 8.22 -4.15 56.54
CA VAL A 220 8.76 -4.01 57.89
C VAL A 220 9.95 -4.88 57.99
#